data_4181c936ab5d789c52baf75bcc020924
#
_entry.id   4181c936ab5d789c52baf75bcc020924
#
_cell.length_a   1.000
_cell.length_b   1.000
_cell.length_c   1.000
_cell.angle_alpha   90.00
_cell.angle_beta   90.00
_cell.angle_gamma   90.00
#
_symmetry.space_group_name_H-M   'P 1'
#
loop_
_entity.id
_entity.type
_entity.pdbx_description
1 polymer ?
#
loop_
_entity_poly.entity_id
_entity_poly.type
_entity_poly.pdbx_seq_one_letter_code
_entity_poly.pdbx_strand_id
1 'polypeptide(L)'
;QTEYRTPSRYFDFCADRRIYRPLPEAKKEHAICFVYQPDKPRRCSVLGIEALGIVKFLRPDVKIYLYGSNIKGNVWFEHENLGIIPLEKCNALYNKCEVGLCISSSNPSRIPFEMMAAGLPVVDLYMENNFFDMPNEGVRLAHTTPESIAQALIEILDHPEQAAQMSEAGKRYMADKDLEHGFEQFYEAVSDMAARREPAEPAVYDRSYTRPAVSADVVMDEKLAEQSYAPPVIVDNSLFGRLKRVGFIRKSKLLRKLWYKLRGL
;
A
#
# COMPACT_ATOMS: atom_id res chain seq x y z
N GLN A 1 6.66 -25.86 -6.36
CA GLN A 1 7.10 -27.29 -6.49
C GLN A 1 7.76 -27.55 -7.83
N THR A 2 7.14 -27.13 -8.92
CA THR A 2 7.63 -27.40 -10.28
C THR A 2 9.02 -26.81 -10.55
N GLU A 3 9.29 -25.62 -10.03
CA GLU A 3 10.54 -24.89 -10.28
C GLU A 3 11.72 -25.42 -9.44
N TYR A 4 11.46 -25.69 -8.15
CA TYR A 4 12.51 -26.10 -7.21
C TYR A 4 12.48 -27.59 -6.86
N ARG A 5 11.52 -28.35 -7.38
CA ARG A 5 11.28 -29.79 -7.06
C ARG A 5 11.27 -30.09 -5.56
N THR A 6 10.80 -29.14 -4.77
CA THR A 6 10.74 -29.24 -3.32
C THR A 6 9.27 -29.26 -2.89
N PRO A 7 8.87 -30.18 -1.98
CA PRO A 7 7.54 -30.14 -1.42
C PRO A 7 7.24 -28.76 -0.83
N SER A 8 6.08 -28.22 -1.16
CA SER A 8 5.67 -26.89 -0.68
C SER A 8 4.19 -26.93 -0.32
N ARG A 9 3.82 -26.12 0.66
CA ARG A 9 2.45 -25.90 1.06
C ARG A 9 2.13 -24.42 1.03
N TYR A 10 0.90 -24.13 0.65
CA TYR A 10 0.35 -22.81 0.70
C TYR A 10 -0.16 -22.53 2.12
N PHE A 11 -0.04 -21.28 2.55
CA PHE A 11 -0.62 -20.74 3.77
C PHE A 11 -1.46 -19.52 3.44
N ASP A 12 -2.65 -19.44 3.99
CA ASP A 12 -3.49 -18.26 3.88
C ASP A 12 -2.84 -17.05 4.57
N PHE A 13 -3.12 -15.88 4.04
CA PHE A 13 -2.86 -14.64 4.74
C PHE A 13 -3.94 -14.43 5.81
N CYS A 14 -3.55 -14.55 7.07
CA CYS A 14 -4.43 -14.43 8.21
C CYS A 14 -4.26 -13.08 8.91
N ALA A 15 -5.33 -12.59 9.54
CA ALA A 15 -5.33 -11.40 10.37
C ALA A 15 -5.79 -11.74 11.81
N ASP A 16 -5.20 -11.06 12.82
CA ASP A 16 -5.70 -11.18 14.19
C ASP A 16 -7.06 -10.48 14.32
N ARG A 17 -8.13 -11.25 14.23
CA ARG A 17 -9.50 -10.76 14.30
C ARG A 17 -9.91 -10.25 15.69
N ARG A 18 -9.13 -10.48 16.72
CA ARG A 18 -9.30 -9.83 18.03
C ARG A 18 -8.94 -8.35 17.95
N ILE A 19 -8.01 -8.01 17.06
CA ILE A 19 -7.54 -6.64 16.81
C ILE A 19 -8.27 -6.05 15.58
N TYR A 20 -8.12 -6.70 14.42
CA TYR A 20 -8.65 -6.21 13.14
C TYR A 20 -10.08 -6.68 12.92
N ARG A 21 -11.01 -5.79 13.18
CA ARG A 21 -12.45 -6.06 13.10
C ARG A 21 -13.23 -4.77 12.87
N PRO A 22 -14.45 -4.85 12.38
CA PRO A 22 -15.35 -3.71 12.35
C PRO A 22 -15.60 -3.13 13.74
N LEU A 23 -15.63 -1.81 13.82
CA LEU A 23 -15.98 -1.04 15.01
C LEU A 23 -17.26 -0.27 14.71
N PRO A 24 -18.44 -0.76 15.15
CA PRO A 24 -19.74 -0.14 14.81
C PRO A 24 -19.87 1.32 15.21
N GLU A 25 -19.15 1.73 16.26
CA GLU A 25 -19.15 3.11 16.77
C GLU A 25 -18.23 4.05 15.98
N ALA A 26 -17.41 3.52 15.07
CA ALA A 26 -16.47 4.34 14.30
C ALA A 26 -17.20 5.20 13.28
N LYS A 27 -16.97 6.52 13.35
CA LYS A 27 -17.47 7.43 12.33
C LYS A 27 -16.54 7.43 11.13
N LYS A 28 -17.08 7.13 9.97
CA LYS A 28 -16.35 7.24 8.70
C LYS A 28 -16.03 8.70 8.40
N GLU A 29 -14.82 8.92 7.92
CA GLU A 29 -14.36 10.17 7.37
C GLU A 29 -14.06 9.97 5.88
N HIS A 30 -14.29 11.00 5.09
CA HIS A 30 -13.88 11.02 3.68
C HIS A 30 -12.36 11.06 3.60
N ALA A 31 -11.76 9.87 3.72
CA ALA A 31 -10.33 9.73 3.94
C ALA A 31 -9.74 8.46 3.36
N ILE A 32 -8.46 8.56 3.02
CA ILE A 32 -7.61 7.45 2.59
C ILE A 32 -6.53 7.24 3.65
N CYS A 33 -6.21 5.99 3.98
CA CYS A 33 -4.99 5.66 4.72
C CYS A 33 -3.98 4.92 3.85
N PHE A 34 -2.70 5.24 4.03
CA PHE A 34 -1.59 4.63 3.31
C PHE A 34 -0.45 4.27 4.26
N VAL A 35 0.04 3.01 4.15
CA VAL A 35 1.23 2.58 4.88
C VAL A 35 2.49 3.17 4.26
N TYR A 36 2.95 4.27 4.83
CA TYR A 36 4.06 5.06 4.34
C TYR A 36 5.35 4.68 5.05
N GLN A 37 6.26 3.98 4.35
CA GLN A 37 7.55 3.53 4.87
C GLN A 37 8.65 3.85 3.84
N PRO A 38 9.09 5.12 3.74
CA PRO A 38 10.02 5.56 2.69
C PRO A 38 11.43 4.97 2.81
N ASP A 39 11.78 4.45 3.98
CA ASP A 39 13.02 3.72 4.25
C ASP A 39 13.03 2.28 3.73
N LYS A 40 11.88 1.78 3.25
CA LYS A 40 11.75 0.42 2.71
C LYS A 40 11.45 0.45 1.22
N PRO A 41 12.44 0.26 0.32
CA PRO A 41 12.24 0.37 -1.12
C PRO A 41 11.10 -0.48 -1.67
N ARG A 42 10.91 -1.70 -1.12
CA ARG A 42 9.80 -2.60 -1.51
C ARG A 42 8.40 -2.06 -1.23
N ARG A 43 8.27 -1.01 -0.45
CA ARG A 43 6.99 -0.32 -0.17
C ARG A 43 6.63 0.72 -1.22
N CYS A 44 7.55 1.01 -2.15
CA CYS A 44 7.34 1.94 -3.26
C CYS A 44 6.62 3.23 -2.84
N SER A 45 7.07 3.81 -1.72
CA SER A 45 6.38 4.95 -1.09
C SER A 45 6.24 6.14 -2.03
N VAL A 46 7.18 6.33 -2.96
CA VAL A 46 7.12 7.39 -3.99
C VAL A 46 5.90 7.20 -4.88
N LEU A 47 5.68 5.98 -5.39
CA LEU A 47 4.52 5.65 -6.23
C LEU A 47 3.20 5.95 -5.51
N GLY A 48 3.10 5.56 -4.23
CA GLY A 48 1.91 5.84 -3.43
C GLY A 48 1.68 7.33 -3.18
N ILE A 49 2.74 8.08 -2.92
CA ILE A 49 2.63 9.54 -2.70
C ILE A 49 2.25 10.27 -4.01
N GLU A 50 2.79 9.86 -5.15
CA GLU A 50 2.40 10.43 -6.45
C GLU A 50 0.93 10.16 -6.75
N ALA A 51 0.45 8.93 -6.54
CA ALA A 51 -0.97 8.60 -6.70
C ALA A 51 -1.87 9.42 -5.75
N LEU A 52 -1.52 9.52 -4.48
CA LEU A 52 -2.27 10.32 -3.50
C LEU A 52 -2.23 11.81 -3.82
N GLY A 53 -1.14 12.31 -4.41
CA GLY A 53 -1.04 13.67 -4.92
C GLY A 53 -2.07 13.95 -6.03
N ILE A 54 -2.26 13.01 -6.96
CA ILE A 54 -3.30 13.10 -7.99
C ILE A 54 -4.70 13.12 -7.36
N VAL A 55 -4.94 12.19 -6.41
CA VAL A 55 -6.22 12.18 -5.68
C VAL A 55 -6.46 13.52 -5.00
N LYS A 56 -5.48 14.04 -4.27
CA LYS A 56 -5.63 15.30 -3.53
C LYS A 56 -5.84 16.51 -4.45
N PHE A 57 -5.28 16.45 -5.65
CA PHE A 57 -5.52 17.48 -6.67
C PHE A 57 -6.96 17.44 -7.21
N LEU A 58 -7.48 16.23 -7.50
CA LEU A 58 -8.82 16.03 -8.06
C LEU A 58 -9.93 16.05 -7.00
N ARG A 59 -9.61 15.72 -5.76
CA ARG A 59 -10.52 15.65 -4.59
C ARG A 59 -9.85 16.32 -3.40
N PRO A 60 -9.78 17.66 -3.35
CA PRO A 60 -9.04 18.41 -2.32
C PRO A 60 -9.62 18.24 -0.91
N ASP A 61 -10.87 17.84 -0.77
CA ASP A 61 -11.58 17.58 0.46
C ASP A 61 -11.22 16.22 1.11
N VAL A 62 -10.65 15.29 0.34
CA VAL A 62 -10.22 13.98 0.86
C VAL A 62 -9.07 14.16 1.85
N LYS A 63 -9.21 13.60 3.04
CA LYS A 63 -8.13 13.53 4.02
C LYS A 63 -7.17 12.39 3.71
N ILE A 64 -5.89 12.62 3.88
CA ILE A 64 -4.85 11.60 3.68
C ILE A 64 -4.16 11.32 5.00
N TYR A 65 -4.24 10.07 5.46
CA TYR A 65 -3.54 9.57 6.63
C TYR A 65 -2.36 8.70 6.21
N LEU A 66 -1.16 9.10 6.58
CA LEU A 66 0.07 8.31 6.42
C LEU A 66 0.44 7.67 7.76
N TYR A 67 0.86 6.41 7.75
CA TYR A 67 1.28 5.72 8.97
C TYR A 67 2.37 4.68 8.67
N GLY A 68 3.06 4.22 9.73
CA GLY A 68 4.06 3.15 9.66
C GLY A 68 5.51 3.62 9.64
N SER A 69 5.77 4.94 9.62
CA SER A 69 7.10 5.50 9.77
C SER A 69 7.04 6.90 10.38
N ASN A 70 8.03 7.23 11.21
CA ASN A 70 8.23 8.58 11.74
C ASN A 70 9.03 9.47 10.78
N ILE A 71 9.46 8.93 9.64
CA ILE A 71 10.24 9.69 8.67
C ILE A 71 9.31 10.67 7.94
N LYS A 72 9.65 11.94 8.03
CA LYS A 72 9.05 12.99 7.23
C LYS A 72 9.65 12.93 5.83
N GLY A 73 8.95 12.26 4.91
CA GLY A 73 9.36 12.23 3.50
C GLY A 73 9.00 13.51 2.77
N ASN A 74 9.20 13.47 1.46
CA ASN A 74 8.82 14.55 0.56
C ASN A 74 7.36 14.39 0.14
N VAL A 75 6.42 14.81 0.98
CA VAL A 75 4.99 14.81 0.68
C VAL A 75 4.55 16.27 0.51
N TRP A 76 4.09 16.62 -0.69
CA TRP A 76 3.85 18.02 -1.11
C TRP A 76 2.40 18.48 -0.99
N PHE A 77 1.50 17.60 -0.59
CA PHE A 77 0.08 17.89 -0.37
C PHE A 77 -0.26 17.80 1.12
N GLU A 78 -1.41 18.34 1.47
CA GLU A 78 -1.93 18.29 2.83
C GLU A 78 -2.22 16.84 3.25
N HIS A 79 -1.65 16.43 4.38
CA HIS A 79 -1.78 15.10 4.95
C HIS A 79 -1.53 15.12 6.45
N GLU A 80 -1.97 14.06 7.12
CA GLU A 80 -1.62 13.80 8.51
C GLU A 80 -0.71 12.56 8.60
N ASN A 81 0.50 12.72 9.12
CA ASN A 81 1.40 11.60 9.36
C ASN A 81 1.29 11.16 10.82
N LEU A 82 0.70 9.99 11.03
CA LEU A 82 0.48 9.40 12.36
C LEU A 82 1.73 8.70 12.91
N GLY A 83 2.79 8.58 12.12
CA GLY A 83 4.01 7.87 12.52
C GLY A 83 3.80 6.37 12.70
N ILE A 84 4.55 5.79 13.63
CA ILE A 84 4.37 4.37 14.02
C ILE A 84 3.28 4.32 15.09
N ILE A 85 2.17 3.65 14.79
CA ILE A 85 1.02 3.51 15.68
C ILE A 85 0.80 2.05 16.10
N PRO A 86 0.24 1.78 17.31
CA PRO A 86 -0.13 0.43 17.75
C PRO A 86 -1.18 -0.21 16.85
N LEU A 87 -1.29 -1.54 16.90
CA LEU A 87 -2.19 -2.31 16.04
C LEU A 87 -3.67 -1.94 16.23
N GLU A 88 -4.07 -1.67 17.47
CA GLU A 88 -5.43 -1.22 17.80
C GLU A 88 -5.73 0.15 17.17
N LYS A 89 -4.74 1.02 17.10
CA LYS A 89 -4.85 2.32 16.42
C LYS A 89 -4.86 2.15 14.89
N CYS A 90 -4.17 1.14 14.34
CA CYS A 90 -4.31 0.77 12.93
C CYS A 90 -5.76 0.34 12.66
N ASN A 91 -6.34 -0.54 13.49
CA ASN A 91 -7.72 -0.95 13.32
C ASN A 91 -8.70 0.25 13.40
N ALA A 92 -8.50 1.15 14.36
CA ALA A 92 -9.32 2.36 14.47
C ALA A 92 -9.19 3.24 13.21
N LEU A 93 -7.99 3.39 12.65
CA LEU A 93 -7.75 4.11 11.41
C LEU A 93 -8.46 3.44 10.22
N TYR A 94 -8.39 2.12 10.09
CA TYR A 94 -9.07 1.36 9.03
C TYR A 94 -10.59 1.51 9.11
N ASN A 95 -11.14 1.51 10.31
CA ASN A 95 -12.58 1.76 10.51
C ASN A 95 -13.00 3.21 10.22
N LYS A 96 -12.07 4.15 10.37
CA LYS A 96 -12.30 5.59 10.15
C LYS A 96 -12.27 5.98 8.67
N CYS A 97 -11.38 5.38 7.87
CA CYS A 97 -11.19 5.70 6.46
C CYS A 97 -12.22 5.02 5.55
N GLU A 98 -12.43 5.55 4.35
CA GLU A 98 -13.30 4.98 3.32
C GLU A 98 -12.56 3.99 2.43
N VAL A 99 -11.26 4.18 2.21
CA VAL A 99 -10.42 3.28 1.43
C VAL A 99 -8.98 3.24 1.96
N GLY A 100 -8.34 2.09 1.86
CA GLY A 100 -6.94 1.89 2.17
C GLY A 100 -6.10 1.68 0.92
N LEU A 101 -4.93 2.31 0.86
CA LEU A 101 -3.93 2.07 -0.17
C LEU A 101 -2.83 1.17 0.39
N CYS A 102 -2.57 0.08 -0.31
CA CYS A 102 -1.40 -0.78 -0.12
C CYS A 102 -0.58 -0.85 -1.40
N ILE A 103 0.71 -1.11 -1.27
CA ILE A 103 1.60 -1.37 -2.39
C ILE A 103 2.37 -2.64 -2.11
N SER A 104 1.90 -3.73 -2.70
CA SER A 104 2.45 -5.07 -2.59
C SER A 104 3.27 -5.40 -3.82
N SER A 105 4.51 -4.89 -3.89
CA SER A 105 5.35 -4.98 -5.09
C SER A 105 6.19 -6.26 -5.19
N SER A 106 6.61 -6.83 -4.06
CA SER A 106 7.49 -8.01 -4.04
C SER A 106 6.79 -9.29 -3.62
N ASN A 107 5.78 -9.16 -2.79
CA ASN A 107 4.93 -10.23 -2.29
C ASN A 107 3.65 -9.60 -1.73
N PRO A 108 2.54 -10.33 -1.64
CA PRO A 108 1.36 -9.84 -0.95
C PRO A 108 1.72 -9.39 0.47
N SER A 109 1.26 -8.20 0.85
CA SER A 109 1.43 -7.70 2.20
C SER A 109 0.32 -8.26 3.10
N ARG A 110 0.55 -8.38 4.40
CA ARG A 110 -0.53 -8.69 5.36
C ARG A 110 -1.54 -7.55 5.53
N ILE A 111 -1.13 -6.34 5.23
CA ILE A 111 -1.92 -5.12 5.47
C ILE A 111 -3.26 -5.11 4.71
N PRO A 112 -3.36 -5.50 3.42
CA PRO A 112 -4.63 -5.62 2.72
C PRO A 112 -5.63 -6.53 3.45
N PHE A 113 -5.16 -7.65 4.00
CA PHE A 113 -5.99 -8.61 4.73
C PHE A 113 -6.44 -8.06 6.09
N GLU A 114 -5.56 -7.34 6.79
CA GLU A 114 -5.90 -6.62 8.03
C GLU A 114 -6.95 -5.53 7.78
N MET A 115 -6.83 -4.79 6.67
CA MET A 115 -7.81 -3.80 6.23
C MET A 115 -9.15 -4.45 5.87
N MET A 116 -9.14 -5.54 5.09
CA MET A 116 -10.37 -6.29 4.76
C MET A 116 -11.05 -6.85 6.01
N ALA A 117 -10.28 -7.39 6.97
CA ALA A 117 -10.82 -7.86 8.24
C ALA A 117 -11.50 -6.75 9.05
N ALA A 118 -10.99 -5.53 8.97
CA ALA A 118 -11.60 -4.33 9.55
C ALA A 118 -12.80 -3.79 8.74
N GLY A 119 -13.04 -4.33 7.55
CA GLY A 119 -14.10 -3.87 6.64
C GLY A 119 -13.73 -2.64 5.82
N LEU A 120 -12.45 -2.38 5.62
CA LEU A 120 -11.96 -1.30 4.76
C LEU A 120 -11.73 -1.82 3.34
N PRO A 121 -12.36 -1.23 2.30
CA PRO A 121 -12.00 -1.47 0.90
C PRO A 121 -10.53 -1.16 0.63
N VAL A 122 -9.90 -1.95 -0.22
CA VAL A 122 -8.45 -1.86 -0.47
C VAL A 122 -8.16 -1.62 -1.94
N VAL A 123 -7.19 -0.77 -2.21
CA VAL A 123 -6.50 -0.65 -3.50
C VAL A 123 -5.07 -1.18 -3.35
N ASP A 124 -4.65 -2.05 -4.28
CA ASP A 124 -3.29 -2.59 -4.36
C ASP A 124 -2.85 -2.74 -5.82
N LEU A 125 -1.66 -3.24 -6.06
CA LEU A 125 -1.08 -3.38 -7.39
C LEU A 125 -1.57 -4.61 -8.14
N TYR A 126 -1.86 -4.44 -9.43
CA TYR A 126 -2.15 -5.53 -10.36
C TYR A 126 -0.84 -6.20 -10.77
N MET A 127 -0.39 -7.13 -9.92
CA MET A 127 0.84 -7.89 -10.08
C MET A 127 0.58 -9.38 -9.82
N GLU A 128 1.34 -10.24 -10.47
CA GLU A 128 1.14 -11.69 -10.40
C GLU A 128 1.17 -12.23 -8.96
N ASN A 129 2.04 -11.68 -8.11
CA ASN A 129 2.12 -12.04 -6.70
C ASN A 129 0.81 -11.77 -5.90
N ASN A 130 -0.08 -10.92 -6.40
CA ASN A 130 -1.34 -10.57 -5.74
C ASN A 130 -2.53 -11.39 -6.25
N PHE A 131 -2.41 -12.02 -7.43
CA PHE A 131 -3.55 -12.71 -8.07
C PHE A 131 -4.03 -13.95 -7.33
N PHE A 132 -3.15 -14.60 -6.57
CA PHE A 132 -3.47 -15.85 -5.89
C PHE A 132 -4.12 -15.63 -4.53
N ASP A 133 -3.88 -14.47 -3.92
CA ASP A 133 -4.27 -14.21 -2.53
C ASP A 133 -5.38 -13.17 -2.39
N MET A 134 -5.56 -12.30 -3.39
CA MET A 134 -6.52 -11.19 -3.28
C MET A 134 -7.84 -11.49 -3.99
N PRO A 135 -8.99 -11.35 -3.31
CA PRO A 135 -10.31 -11.62 -3.91
C PRO A 135 -10.76 -10.45 -4.79
N ASN A 136 -11.49 -10.77 -5.87
CA ASN A 136 -12.04 -9.79 -6.82
C ASN A 136 -12.93 -8.73 -6.17
N GLU A 137 -13.75 -9.16 -5.20
CA GLU A 137 -14.82 -8.32 -4.65
C GLU A 137 -14.33 -7.44 -3.51
N GLY A 138 -13.26 -7.85 -2.79
CA GLY A 138 -12.74 -7.14 -1.60
C GLY A 138 -11.61 -6.17 -1.90
N VAL A 139 -10.94 -6.34 -3.03
CA VAL A 139 -9.76 -5.55 -3.41
C VAL A 139 -9.89 -5.02 -4.84
N ARG A 140 -9.42 -3.80 -5.07
CA ARG A 140 -9.23 -3.21 -6.39
C ARG A 140 -7.75 -3.23 -6.75
N LEU A 141 -7.38 -3.94 -7.81
CA LEU A 141 -6.01 -3.93 -8.31
C LEU A 141 -5.86 -2.94 -9.46
N ALA A 142 -4.88 -2.06 -9.34
CA ALA A 142 -4.53 -1.03 -10.29
C ALA A 142 -3.18 -1.32 -10.96
N HIS A 143 -2.97 -0.85 -12.18
CA HIS A 143 -1.65 -0.86 -12.80
C HIS A 143 -0.63 -0.13 -11.93
N THR A 144 0.65 -0.45 -12.12
CA THR A 144 1.77 0.12 -11.34
C THR A 144 2.12 1.55 -11.77
N THR A 145 1.10 2.38 -11.98
CA THR A 145 1.23 3.80 -12.31
C THR A 145 0.45 4.66 -11.31
N PRO A 146 0.93 5.88 -11.01
CA PRO A 146 0.23 6.78 -10.10
C PRO A 146 -1.20 7.06 -10.52
N GLU A 147 -1.42 7.23 -11.82
CA GLU A 147 -2.72 7.55 -12.42
C GLU A 147 -3.72 6.42 -12.22
N SER A 148 -3.31 5.18 -12.49
CA SER A 148 -4.17 4.01 -12.33
C SER A 148 -4.55 3.78 -10.86
N ILE A 149 -3.60 3.96 -9.93
CA ILE A 149 -3.84 3.86 -8.49
C ILE A 149 -4.79 4.97 -8.04
N ALA A 150 -4.56 6.21 -8.49
CA ALA A 150 -5.42 7.34 -8.18
C ALA A 150 -6.85 7.12 -8.69
N GLN A 151 -7.00 6.62 -9.92
CA GLN A 151 -8.30 6.28 -10.51
C GLN A 151 -9.04 5.24 -9.66
N ALA A 152 -8.35 4.17 -9.27
CA ALA A 152 -8.94 3.12 -8.42
C ALA A 152 -9.42 3.66 -7.06
N LEU A 153 -8.64 4.57 -6.44
CA LEU A 153 -9.01 5.21 -5.18
C LEU A 153 -10.23 6.12 -5.36
N ILE A 154 -10.24 6.95 -6.40
CA ILE A 154 -11.34 7.88 -6.72
C ILE A 154 -12.62 7.12 -7.03
N GLU A 155 -12.55 6.02 -7.80
CA GLU A 155 -13.73 5.19 -8.08
C GLU A 155 -14.40 4.69 -6.79
N ILE A 156 -13.63 4.26 -5.79
CA ILE A 156 -14.16 3.80 -4.51
C ILE A 156 -14.77 4.96 -3.71
N LEU A 157 -14.11 6.12 -3.69
CA LEU A 157 -14.58 7.31 -2.98
C LEU A 157 -15.86 7.89 -3.58
N ASP A 158 -15.96 7.88 -4.92
CA ASP A 158 -17.12 8.44 -5.64
C ASP A 158 -18.33 7.49 -5.68
N HIS A 159 -18.14 6.19 -5.33
CA HIS A 159 -19.20 5.16 -5.38
C HIS A 159 -19.36 4.44 -4.03
N PRO A 160 -19.99 5.07 -3.04
CA PRO A 160 -20.11 4.52 -1.68
C PRO A 160 -20.84 3.17 -1.63
N GLU A 161 -21.76 2.90 -2.57
CA GLU A 161 -22.42 1.60 -2.70
C GLU A 161 -21.45 0.48 -3.11
N GLN A 162 -20.50 0.76 -3.99
CA GLN A 162 -19.42 -0.19 -4.34
C GLN A 162 -18.46 -0.37 -3.17
N ALA A 163 -18.10 0.71 -2.49
CA ALA A 163 -17.27 0.66 -1.29
C ALA A 163 -17.92 -0.23 -0.21
N ALA A 164 -19.23 -0.11 0.00
CA ALA A 164 -19.96 -0.97 0.93
C ALA A 164 -19.94 -2.45 0.50
N GLN A 165 -20.15 -2.74 -0.78
CA GLN A 165 -20.05 -4.10 -1.32
C GLN A 165 -18.65 -4.69 -1.15
N MET A 166 -17.61 -3.92 -1.41
CA MET A 166 -16.21 -4.32 -1.20
C MET A 166 -15.92 -4.59 0.27
N SER A 167 -16.43 -3.74 1.16
CA SER A 167 -16.31 -3.92 2.61
C SER A 167 -16.90 -5.26 3.05
N GLU A 168 -18.14 -5.55 2.65
CA GLU A 168 -18.81 -6.81 2.99
C GLU A 168 -18.10 -8.04 2.39
N ALA A 169 -17.63 -7.93 1.16
CA ALA A 169 -16.88 -9.00 0.51
C ALA A 169 -15.52 -9.26 1.21
N GLY A 170 -14.78 -8.22 1.56
CA GLY A 170 -13.54 -8.34 2.31
C GLY A 170 -13.73 -9.00 3.67
N LYS A 171 -14.78 -8.60 4.42
CA LYS A 171 -15.13 -9.23 5.70
C LYS A 171 -15.48 -10.70 5.54
N ARG A 172 -16.27 -11.06 4.51
CA ARG A 172 -16.60 -12.47 4.25
C ARG A 172 -15.36 -13.28 3.88
N TYR A 173 -14.48 -12.73 3.04
CA TYR A 173 -13.22 -13.38 2.66
C TYR A 173 -12.32 -13.66 3.86
N MET A 174 -12.30 -12.77 4.85
CA MET A 174 -11.49 -12.90 6.06
C MET A 174 -12.20 -13.65 7.21
N ALA A 175 -13.43 -14.12 7.01
CA ALA A 175 -14.24 -14.63 8.09
C ALA A 175 -13.65 -15.87 8.79
N ASP A 176 -12.95 -16.72 8.05
CA ASP A 176 -12.30 -17.94 8.51
C ASP A 176 -10.76 -17.84 8.57
N LYS A 177 -10.19 -16.67 8.22
CA LYS A 177 -8.74 -16.47 8.13
C LYS A 177 -8.19 -15.72 9.34
N ASP A 178 -8.41 -16.29 10.53
CA ASP A 178 -7.80 -15.79 11.76
C ASP A 178 -6.42 -16.41 12.03
N LEU A 179 -5.78 -16.05 13.14
CA LEU A 179 -4.46 -16.58 13.50
C LEU A 179 -4.50 -18.05 13.85
N GLU A 180 -5.56 -18.54 14.45
CA GLU A 180 -5.74 -19.94 14.80
C GLU A 180 -5.73 -20.79 13.53
N HIS A 181 -6.48 -20.41 12.52
CA HIS A 181 -6.44 -21.06 11.20
C HIS A 181 -5.02 -21.12 10.62
N GLY A 182 -4.30 -19.99 10.64
CA GLY A 182 -2.92 -19.94 10.15
C GLY A 182 -1.95 -20.83 10.95
N PHE A 183 -2.13 -20.92 12.25
CA PHE A 183 -1.33 -21.80 13.07
C PHE A 183 -1.65 -23.29 12.85
N GLU A 184 -2.90 -23.64 12.62
CA GLU A 184 -3.32 -25.00 12.26
C GLU A 184 -2.67 -25.43 10.94
N GLN A 185 -2.76 -24.61 9.89
CA GLN A 185 -2.10 -24.86 8.60
C GLN A 185 -0.58 -25.06 8.76
N PHE A 186 0.06 -24.22 9.57
CA PHE A 186 1.50 -24.34 9.85
C PHE A 186 1.82 -25.63 10.60
N TYR A 187 1.05 -25.95 11.64
CA TYR A 187 1.23 -27.17 12.45
C TYR A 187 1.08 -28.43 11.60
N GLU A 188 0.06 -28.50 10.75
CA GLU A 188 -0.16 -29.61 9.82
C GLU A 188 1.03 -29.77 8.86
N ALA A 189 1.50 -28.66 8.25
CA ALA A 189 2.62 -28.71 7.35
C ALA A 189 3.89 -29.25 8.03
N VAL A 190 4.21 -28.76 9.24
CA VAL A 190 5.37 -29.22 10.02
C VAL A 190 5.22 -30.68 10.42
N SER A 191 4.02 -31.10 10.84
CA SER A 191 3.73 -32.47 11.23
C SER A 191 3.86 -33.46 10.07
N ASP A 192 3.40 -33.06 8.88
CA ASP A 192 3.57 -33.84 7.65
C ASP A 192 5.05 -33.98 7.26
N MET A 193 5.80 -32.90 7.33
CA MET A 193 7.25 -32.93 7.06
C MET A 193 7.99 -33.83 8.06
N ALA A 194 7.68 -33.74 9.35
CA ALA A 194 8.29 -34.56 10.40
C ALA A 194 7.97 -36.04 10.22
N ALA A 195 6.75 -36.36 9.78
CA ALA A 195 6.32 -37.73 9.49
C ALA A 195 6.76 -38.21 8.09
N ARG A 196 7.51 -37.40 7.31
CA ARG A 196 7.89 -37.66 5.92
C ARG A 196 6.69 -38.00 5.04
N ARG A 197 5.52 -37.44 5.34
CA ARG A 197 4.35 -37.52 4.47
C ARG A 197 4.54 -36.54 3.31
N GLU A 198 4.56 -37.07 2.13
CA GLU A 198 4.54 -36.20 0.96
C GLU A 198 3.19 -35.49 0.88
N PRO A 199 3.16 -34.19 0.54
CA PRO A 199 1.89 -33.54 0.27
C PRO A 199 1.21 -34.29 -0.86
N ALA A 200 -0.04 -34.67 -0.68
CA ALA A 200 -0.90 -35.07 -1.77
C ALA A 200 -0.75 -34.01 -2.87
N GLU A 201 -0.79 -34.43 -4.12
CA GLU A 201 -0.49 -33.70 -5.34
C GLU A 201 -0.44 -32.15 -5.22
N PRO A 202 0.48 -31.46 -5.92
CA PRO A 202 0.57 -30.00 -5.81
C PRO A 202 -0.82 -29.41 -6.08
N ALA A 203 -1.40 -28.78 -5.07
CA ALA A 203 -2.63 -28.05 -5.27
C ALA A 203 -2.35 -27.01 -6.38
N VAL A 204 -3.07 -27.15 -7.47
CA VAL A 204 -3.12 -26.10 -8.51
C VAL A 204 -3.96 -25.00 -7.91
N TYR A 205 -3.29 -23.97 -7.42
CA TYR A 205 -4.01 -22.80 -6.93
C TYR A 205 -4.45 -21.97 -8.12
N ASP A 206 -5.74 -21.95 -8.37
CA ASP A 206 -6.33 -21.01 -9.31
C ASP A 206 -6.18 -19.58 -8.76
N ARG A 207 -5.99 -18.64 -9.67
CA ARG A 207 -5.96 -17.23 -9.31
C ARG A 207 -7.28 -16.82 -8.66
N SER A 208 -7.24 -16.30 -7.43
CA SER A 208 -8.44 -15.77 -6.80
C SER A 208 -8.83 -14.40 -7.39
N TYR A 209 -7.88 -13.65 -7.93
CA TYR A 209 -8.15 -12.40 -8.64
C TYR A 209 -8.15 -12.60 -10.16
N THR A 210 -9.30 -12.41 -10.76
CA THR A 210 -9.53 -12.59 -12.21
C THR A 210 -10.04 -11.35 -12.93
N ARG A 211 -10.34 -10.27 -12.17
CA ARG A 211 -10.76 -9.00 -12.76
C ARG A 211 -9.60 -8.31 -13.48
N PRO A 212 -9.88 -7.52 -14.54
CA PRO A 212 -8.86 -6.67 -15.14
C PRO A 212 -8.39 -5.60 -14.15
N ALA A 213 -7.15 -5.14 -14.34
CA ALA A 213 -6.63 -3.99 -13.61
C ALA A 213 -7.47 -2.74 -13.90
N VAL A 214 -7.57 -1.87 -12.91
CA VAL A 214 -8.09 -0.53 -13.15
C VAL A 214 -7.11 0.18 -14.08
N SER A 215 -7.60 0.60 -15.23
CA SER A 215 -6.86 1.42 -16.20
C SER A 215 -7.29 2.86 -16.00
N ALA A 216 -6.34 3.75 -15.84
CA ALA A 216 -6.64 5.15 -15.98
C ALA A 216 -6.86 5.43 -17.46
N ASP A 217 -8.10 5.56 -17.88
CA ASP A 217 -8.41 6.30 -19.08
C ASP A 217 -8.14 7.78 -18.79
N VAL A 218 -6.87 8.10 -18.69
CA VAL A 218 -6.43 9.49 -18.56
C VAL A 218 -6.68 10.14 -19.91
N VAL A 219 -7.91 10.52 -20.15
CA VAL A 219 -8.13 11.76 -20.89
C VAL A 219 -7.55 12.83 -19.98
N MET A 220 -6.27 13.06 -20.11
CA MET A 220 -5.64 14.24 -19.52
C MET A 220 -6.42 15.42 -20.09
N ASP A 221 -7.29 15.99 -19.27
CA ASP A 221 -7.88 17.29 -19.59
C ASP A 221 -6.70 18.16 -20.04
N GLU A 222 -6.80 18.80 -21.21
CA GLU A 222 -5.72 19.64 -21.76
C GLU A 222 -5.19 20.62 -20.72
N LYS A 223 -6.04 21.06 -19.78
CA LYS A 223 -5.66 21.85 -18.60
C LYS A 223 -4.72 21.15 -17.61
N LEU A 224 -4.79 19.83 -17.47
CA LEU A 224 -3.86 19.04 -16.65
C LEU A 224 -2.51 18.84 -17.39
N ALA A 225 -2.55 18.71 -18.71
CA ALA A 225 -1.34 18.62 -19.53
C ALA A 225 -0.56 19.95 -19.55
N GLU A 226 -1.25 21.09 -19.47
CA GLU A 226 -0.62 22.42 -19.38
C GLU A 226 -0.05 22.72 -17.99
N GLN A 227 -0.63 22.16 -16.94
CA GLN A 227 -0.06 22.18 -15.59
C GLN A 227 0.88 20.99 -15.47
N SER A 228 2.10 21.09 -16.03
CA SER A 228 3.11 20.06 -15.81
C SER A 228 3.19 19.77 -14.31
N TYR A 229 2.79 18.55 -13.92
CA TYR A 229 2.85 18.05 -12.56
C TYR A 229 4.33 17.83 -12.18
N ALA A 230 5.04 18.94 -12.02
CA ALA A 230 6.34 18.93 -11.40
C ALA A 230 6.11 19.08 -9.90
N PRO A 231 6.45 18.07 -9.10
CA PRO A 231 6.43 18.23 -7.64
C PRO A 231 7.22 19.52 -7.33
N PRO A 232 6.74 20.34 -6.39
CA PRO A 232 7.44 21.56 -6.05
C PRO A 232 8.89 21.23 -5.75
N VAL A 233 9.80 21.84 -6.49
CA VAL A 233 11.22 21.69 -6.21
C VAL A 233 11.43 22.21 -4.79
N ILE A 234 11.63 21.31 -3.84
CA ILE A 234 11.96 21.70 -2.48
C ILE A 234 13.30 22.40 -2.56
N VAL A 235 13.19 23.70 -2.56
CA VAL A 235 14.36 24.55 -2.49
C VAL A 235 14.90 24.41 -1.07
N ASP A 236 15.93 23.60 -0.92
CA ASP A 236 16.70 23.56 0.34
C ASP A 236 17.20 24.97 0.65
N ASN A 237 16.47 25.67 1.51
CA ASN A 237 16.76 27.04 1.94
C ASN A 237 17.79 27.09 3.10
N SER A 238 18.29 25.94 3.54
CA SER A 238 19.41 25.88 4.47
C SER A 238 20.63 26.61 3.93
N LEU A 239 21.52 27.00 4.80
CA LEU A 239 22.82 27.65 4.42
C LEU A 239 23.54 26.78 3.37
N PHE A 240 23.46 25.44 3.50
CA PHE A 240 24.04 24.45 2.58
C PHE A 240 23.32 24.41 1.24
N GLY A 241 22.00 24.49 1.21
CA GLY A 241 21.23 24.55 -0.03
C GLY A 241 21.50 25.85 -0.81
N ARG A 242 21.69 26.98 -0.11
CA ARG A 242 22.08 28.26 -0.70
C ARG A 242 23.50 28.20 -1.29
N LEU A 243 24.45 27.62 -0.57
CA LEU A 243 25.85 27.44 -1.02
C LEU A 243 25.94 26.49 -2.22
N LYS A 244 25.07 25.47 -2.31
CA LYS A 244 25.02 24.52 -3.43
C LYS A 244 24.57 25.20 -4.74
N ARG A 245 23.78 26.27 -4.66
CA ARG A 245 23.32 27.07 -5.80
C ARG A 245 24.36 28.04 -6.33
N VAL A 246 25.37 28.37 -5.53
CA VAL A 246 26.46 29.24 -5.99
C VAL A 246 27.35 28.44 -6.93
N GLY A 247 27.32 28.77 -8.20
CA GLY A 247 28.03 28.05 -9.28
C GLY A 247 29.54 27.91 -9.06
N PHE A 248 30.09 28.66 -8.13
CA PHE A 248 31.49 28.63 -7.71
C PHE A 248 31.89 27.28 -7.07
N ILE A 249 31.01 26.66 -6.24
CA ILE A 249 31.30 25.36 -5.60
C ILE A 249 31.28 24.24 -6.62
N ARG A 250 30.45 24.34 -7.63
CA ARG A 250 30.32 23.35 -8.70
C ARG A 250 31.55 23.27 -9.60
N LYS A 251 32.30 24.38 -9.76
CA LYS A 251 33.47 24.51 -10.63
C LYS A 251 34.80 24.16 -9.94
N SER A 252 34.87 24.20 -8.60
CA SER A 252 36.11 23.95 -7.84
C SER A 252 36.18 22.51 -7.34
N LYS A 253 37.20 21.75 -7.84
CA LYS A 253 37.52 20.40 -7.33
C LYS A 253 37.86 20.37 -5.85
N LEU A 254 38.50 21.44 -5.34
CA LEU A 254 38.92 21.55 -3.95
C LEU A 254 37.74 21.75 -3.00
N LEU A 255 36.81 22.64 -3.36
CA LEU A 255 35.61 22.91 -2.56
C LEU A 255 34.65 21.73 -2.57
N ARG A 256 34.60 20.93 -3.65
CA ARG A 256 33.87 19.66 -3.64
C ARG A 256 34.46 18.65 -2.66
N LYS A 257 35.79 18.48 -2.62
CA LYS A 257 36.44 17.57 -1.65
C LYS A 257 36.18 17.99 -0.23
N LEU A 258 36.25 19.30 0.08
CA LEU A 258 35.93 19.84 1.42
C LEU A 258 34.45 19.59 1.78
N TRP A 259 33.55 19.75 0.81
CA TRP A 259 32.12 19.55 0.99
C TRP A 259 31.74 18.10 1.28
N TYR A 260 32.37 17.12 0.60
CA TYR A 260 32.18 15.68 0.88
C TYR A 260 32.73 15.30 2.25
N LYS A 261 33.90 15.85 2.61
CA LYS A 261 34.53 15.61 3.92
C LYS A 261 33.70 16.13 5.11
N LEU A 262 33.00 17.26 4.95
CA LEU A 262 32.10 17.82 5.95
C LEU A 262 30.76 17.05 6.09
N ARG A 263 30.41 16.22 5.14
CA ARG A 263 29.22 15.36 5.20
C ARG A 263 29.48 13.94 5.69
N GLY A 264 30.74 13.58 5.99
CA GLY A 264 31.08 12.21 6.41
C GLY A 264 30.95 11.17 5.30
N LEU A 265 31.04 11.60 4.02
CA LEU A 265 31.04 10.77 2.81
C LEU A 265 32.46 10.76 2.20
#